data_6879d8a108b2eb90f5bb6f1d3c09ae11
#
_entry.id   6879d8a108b2eb90f5bb6f1d3c09ae11
#
_cell.length_a   1.000
_cell.length_b   1.000
_cell.length_c   1.000
_cell.angle_alpha   90.00
_cell.angle_beta   90.00
_cell.angle_gamma   90.00
#
_symmetry.space_group_name_H-M   'P 1'
#
loop_
_entity.id
_entity.type
_entity.pdbx_description
1 polymer ?
#
loop_
_entity_poly.entity_id
_entity_poly.type
_entity_poly.pdbx_seq_one_letter_code
_entity_poly.pdbx_strand_id
1 'polypeptide(L)'
;MIYEYWFARMKNISDNKKKKLREAYGSAKEIYYIEETQLRLQNFLTKKDIEQLKMARKQKDLEEKYYNMEEKGIDFVPYFQKTYPKRLSELDAAPYALYVKGKLPEEDRPSVAIIGARRCSNYGEGQALEYGKCLASAGVQIISGLALGIDGAGQRGALNGGGTTYGVLGCGVDICYPRENIGLYMDIQREGGIISEQIPGEPPMSYHFPLRNRIISGLADVVLVMEAKEKSGSLITTDMALEQGRDVYALPGPVTSTLSQGCHRLIRQGAGILISPEEFLKELQIEVSENSTELLKNEKMLETTEDRKSVV
;
A
#
# COMPACT_ATOMS: atom_id res chain seq x y z
N MET A 1 -7.55 -19.17 14.82
CA MET A 1 -7.44 -17.80 14.26
C MET A 1 -8.42 -16.81 14.88
N ILE A 2 -9.61 -17.23 15.35
CA ILE A 2 -10.65 -16.35 15.92
C ILE A 2 -10.14 -15.45 17.06
N TYR A 3 -9.33 -15.97 17.98
CA TYR A 3 -8.74 -15.15 19.05
C TYR A 3 -7.71 -14.14 18.55
N GLU A 4 -6.93 -14.48 17.51
CA GLU A 4 -6.00 -13.53 16.88
C GLU A 4 -6.77 -12.40 16.17
N TYR A 5 -7.88 -12.75 15.50
CA TYR A 5 -8.81 -11.77 14.92
C TYR A 5 -9.43 -10.86 15.99
N TRP A 6 -9.90 -11.44 17.14
CA TRP A 6 -10.36 -10.66 18.27
C TRP A 6 -9.30 -9.65 18.73
N PHE A 7 -8.05 -10.10 18.86
CA PHE A 7 -6.96 -9.28 19.38
C PHE A 7 -6.55 -8.18 18.39
N ALA A 8 -6.51 -8.48 17.10
CA ALA A 8 -6.21 -7.50 16.05
C ALA A 8 -7.20 -6.34 16.04
N ARG A 9 -8.49 -6.60 16.29
CA ARG A 9 -9.56 -5.60 16.27
C ARG A 9 -9.49 -4.53 17.36
N MET A 10 -8.64 -4.68 18.36
CA MET A 10 -8.49 -3.70 19.44
C MET A 10 -7.70 -2.48 19.00
N LYS A 11 -8.38 -1.44 18.53
CA LYS A 11 -7.76 -0.21 17.99
C LYS A 11 -7.03 0.63 19.03
N ASN A 12 -7.44 0.55 20.29
CA ASN A 12 -6.88 1.38 21.37
C ASN A 12 -5.62 0.79 22.02
N ILE A 13 -5.20 -0.41 21.59
CA ILE A 13 -3.95 -1.05 22.00
C ILE A 13 -3.03 -1.05 20.78
N SER A 14 -1.86 -0.40 20.88
CA SER A 14 -0.91 -0.33 19.77
C SER A 14 -0.44 -1.72 19.36
N ASP A 15 -0.12 -1.89 18.09
CA ASP A 15 0.33 -3.19 17.56
C ASP A 15 1.61 -3.67 18.25
N ASN A 16 2.53 -2.77 18.62
CA ASN A 16 3.71 -3.12 19.42
C ASN A 16 3.33 -3.70 20.79
N LYS A 17 2.32 -3.15 21.47
CA LYS A 17 1.84 -3.72 22.73
C LYS A 17 1.18 -5.08 22.52
N LYS A 18 0.43 -5.25 21.44
CA LYS A 18 -0.18 -6.55 21.07
C LYS A 18 0.91 -7.60 20.82
N LYS A 19 1.96 -7.25 20.07
CA LYS A 19 3.10 -8.14 19.82
C LYS A 19 3.80 -8.54 21.11
N LYS A 20 4.12 -7.58 21.98
CA LYS A 20 4.73 -7.83 23.29
C LYS A 20 3.85 -8.73 24.19
N LEU A 21 2.52 -8.52 24.21
CA LEU A 21 1.62 -9.38 24.95
C LEU A 21 1.64 -10.82 24.41
N ARG A 22 1.62 -10.96 23.08
CA ARG A 22 1.68 -12.27 22.45
C ARG A 22 3.00 -12.99 22.69
N GLU A 23 4.12 -12.27 22.71
CA GLU A 23 5.44 -12.80 23.11
C GLU A 23 5.46 -13.26 24.57
N ALA A 24 4.85 -12.49 25.47
CA ALA A 24 4.80 -12.81 26.89
C ALA A 24 3.90 -14.02 27.22
N TYR A 25 2.81 -14.21 26.47
CA TYR A 25 1.78 -15.21 26.79
C TYR A 25 1.57 -16.28 25.70
N GLY A 26 2.31 -16.23 24.60
CA GLY A 26 2.33 -17.24 23.55
C GLY A 26 1.25 -17.07 22.48
N SER A 27 0.00 -16.79 22.86
CA SER A 27 -1.10 -16.64 21.87
C SER A 27 -2.18 -15.67 22.33
N ALA A 28 -2.97 -15.16 21.37
CA ALA A 28 -4.14 -14.35 21.69
C ALA A 28 -5.21 -15.14 22.46
N LYS A 29 -5.22 -16.49 22.36
CA LYS A 29 -6.13 -17.34 23.13
C LYS A 29 -5.78 -17.28 24.61
N GLU A 30 -4.52 -17.44 24.99
CA GLU A 30 -4.05 -17.28 26.38
C GLU A 30 -4.36 -15.87 26.88
N ILE A 31 -4.09 -14.83 26.08
CA ILE A 31 -4.42 -13.44 26.43
C ILE A 31 -5.91 -13.26 26.65
N TYR A 32 -6.77 -13.96 25.90
CA TYR A 32 -8.22 -13.88 26.06
C TYR A 32 -8.67 -14.41 27.44
N TYR A 33 -8.06 -15.47 27.97
CA TYR A 33 -8.46 -16.13 29.22
C TYR A 33 -7.63 -15.71 30.43
N ILE A 34 -6.53 -14.97 30.25
CA ILE A 34 -5.64 -14.60 31.36
C ILE A 34 -6.36 -13.71 32.39
N GLU A 35 -6.03 -13.87 33.64
CA GLU A 35 -6.54 -13.05 34.73
C GLU A 35 -6.02 -11.60 34.68
N GLU A 36 -6.81 -10.67 35.16
CA GLU A 36 -6.45 -9.24 35.19
C GLU A 36 -5.19 -8.98 36.02
N THR A 37 -4.98 -9.74 37.10
CA THR A 37 -3.79 -9.66 37.97
C THR A 37 -2.51 -9.87 37.18
N GLN A 38 -2.50 -10.83 36.26
CA GLN A 38 -1.36 -11.11 35.37
C GLN A 38 -1.10 -9.98 34.36
N LEU A 39 -2.19 -9.41 33.79
CA LEU A 39 -2.07 -8.25 32.88
C LEU A 39 -1.49 -7.03 33.60
N ARG A 40 -1.81 -6.83 34.88
CA ARG A 40 -1.30 -5.73 35.70
C ARG A 40 0.21 -5.84 36.00
N LEU A 41 0.80 -7.02 35.87
CA LEU A 41 2.25 -7.23 36.03
C LEU A 41 3.04 -6.75 34.78
N GLN A 42 2.35 -6.48 33.67
CA GLN A 42 3.00 -6.01 32.43
C GLN A 42 3.23 -4.50 32.49
N ASN A 43 4.48 -4.09 32.69
CA ASN A 43 4.87 -2.67 32.85
C ASN A 43 4.56 -1.78 31.64
N PHE A 44 4.38 -2.37 30.46
CA PHE A 44 4.07 -1.64 29.21
C PHE A 44 2.56 -1.43 29.00
N LEU A 45 1.69 -2.05 29.82
CA LEU A 45 0.24 -1.85 29.75
C LEU A 45 -0.20 -0.71 30.68
N THR A 46 -1.05 0.14 30.16
CA THR A 46 -1.76 1.14 30.97
C THR A 46 -3.04 0.55 31.55
N LYS A 47 -3.61 1.19 32.58
CA LYS A 47 -4.93 0.84 33.10
C LYS A 47 -6.01 0.85 31.99
N LYS A 48 -5.90 1.79 31.05
CA LYS A 48 -6.80 1.90 29.90
C LYS A 48 -6.70 0.70 28.97
N ASP A 49 -5.48 0.20 28.72
CA ASP A 49 -5.27 -0.99 27.88
C ASP A 49 -5.95 -2.22 28.49
N ILE A 50 -5.80 -2.40 29.81
CA ILE A 50 -6.41 -3.53 30.56
C ILE A 50 -7.94 -3.44 30.51
N GLU A 51 -8.52 -2.25 30.71
CA GLU A 51 -9.96 -2.06 30.58
C GLU A 51 -10.46 -2.38 29.17
N GLN A 52 -9.73 -1.99 28.12
CA GLN A 52 -10.07 -2.33 26.76
C GLN A 52 -10.05 -3.85 26.52
N LEU A 53 -9.05 -4.57 27.02
CA LEU A 53 -9.01 -6.04 26.96
C LEU A 53 -10.24 -6.68 27.62
N LYS A 54 -10.62 -6.19 28.81
CA LYS A 54 -11.81 -6.67 29.53
C LYS A 54 -13.11 -6.42 28.77
N MET A 55 -13.26 -5.22 28.21
CA MET A 55 -14.45 -4.87 27.43
C MET A 55 -14.54 -5.70 26.14
N ALA A 56 -13.41 -5.91 25.46
CA ALA A 56 -13.38 -6.69 24.22
C ALA A 56 -13.75 -8.17 24.43
N ARG A 57 -13.43 -8.76 25.61
CA ARG A 57 -13.82 -10.13 25.96
C ARG A 57 -15.35 -10.33 26.09
N LYS A 58 -16.11 -9.26 26.32
CA LYS A 58 -17.57 -9.33 26.45
C LYS A 58 -18.32 -9.39 25.11
N GLN A 59 -17.62 -9.20 23.99
CA GLN A 59 -18.21 -9.29 22.66
C GLN A 59 -18.58 -10.75 22.33
N LYS A 60 -19.87 -11.01 22.11
CA LYS A 60 -20.39 -12.38 21.86
C LYS A 60 -20.44 -12.77 20.39
N ASP A 61 -20.29 -11.80 19.46
CA ASP A 61 -20.43 -11.95 18.01
C ASP A 61 -19.10 -12.15 17.27
N LEU A 62 -18.06 -12.57 17.99
CA LEU A 62 -16.71 -12.67 17.46
C LEU A 62 -16.59 -13.75 16.37
N GLU A 63 -17.15 -14.92 16.62
CA GLU A 63 -17.13 -16.05 15.67
C GLU A 63 -17.92 -15.72 14.41
N GLU A 64 -19.12 -15.19 14.58
CA GLU A 64 -19.96 -14.75 13.47
C GLU A 64 -19.25 -13.73 12.58
N LYS A 65 -18.61 -12.72 13.17
CA LYS A 65 -17.85 -11.71 12.42
C LYS A 65 -16.63 -12.29 11.71
N TYR A 66 -15.97 -13.27 12.33
CA TYR A 66 -14.82 -13.93 11.71
C TYR A 66 -15.27 -14.74 10.47
N TYR A 67 -16.30 -15.57 10.60
CA TYR A 67 -16.81 -16.37 9.49
C TYR A 67 -17.44 -15.52 8.38
N ASN A 68 -18.18 -14.47 8.72
CA ASN A 68 -18.69 -13.49 7.75
C ASN A 68 -17.57 -12.80 6.93
N MET A 69 -16.42 -12.62 7.52
CA MET A 69 -15.24 -12.08 6.81
C MET A 69 -14.72 -13.11 5.81
N GLU A 70 -14.55 -14.38 6.23
CA GLU A 70 -14.11 -15.47 5.36
C GLU A 70 -15.09 -15.72 4.20
N GLU A 71 -16.40 -15.71 4.46
CA GLU A 71 -17.45 -15.84 3.43
C GLU A 71 -17.41 -14.73 2.38
N LYS A 72 -16.93 -13.53 2.74
CA LYS A 72 -16.70 -12.43 1.81
C LYS A 72 -15.41 -12.54 1.02
N GLY A 73 -14.66 -13.63 1.17
CA GLY A 73 -13.37 -13.85 0.53
C GLY A 73 -12.29 -12.88 1.03
N ILE A 74 -12.33 -12.55 2.32
CA ILE A 74 -11.33 -11.69 2.97
C ILE A 74 -10.43 -12.57 3.83
N ASP A 75 -9.15 -12.59 3.51
CA ASP A 75 -8.14 -13.28 4.29
C ASP A 75 -7.69 -12.42 5.47
N PHE A 76 -7.46 -13.07 6.62
CA PHE A 76 -6.88 -12.47 7.81
C PHE A 76 -5.47 -13.00 8.01
N VAL A 77 -4.48 -12.12 7.88
CA VAL A 77 -3.05 -12.47 7.87
C VAL A 77 -2.33 -11.77 9.02
N PRO A 78 -2.20 -12.39 10.20
CA PRO A 78 -1.42 -11.84 11.31
C PRO A 78 0.08 -11.94 11.08
N TYR A 79 0.85 -11.03 11.72
CA TYR A 79 2.28 -10.79 11.48
C TYR A 79 3.20 -12.01 11.63
N PHE A 80 2.80 -13.02 12.37
CA PHE A 80 3.57 -14.25 12.59
C PHE A 80 3.28 -15.37 11.57
N GLN A 81 2.33 -15.16 10.64
CA GLN A 81 2.11 -16.11 9.55
C GLN A 81 3.20 -16.01 8.49
N LYS A 82 3.55 -17.15 7.89
CA LYS A 82 4.55 -17.21 6.82
C LYS A 82 4.17 -16.41 5.57
N THR A 83 2.88 -16.20 5.37
CA THR A 83 2.32 -15.41 4.27
C THR A 83 2.32 -13.90 4.53
N TYR A 84 2.64 -13.47 5.77
CA TYR A 84 2.76 -12.05 6.07
C TYR A 84 4.01 -11.46 5.38
N PRO A 85 3.91 -10.32 4.68
CA PRO A 85 5.03 -9.77 3.93
C PRO A 85 6.24 -9.49 4.82
N LYS A 86 7.40 -10.07 4.48
CA LYS A 86 8.65 -9.88 5.22
C LYS A 86 9.04 -8.41 5.26
N ARG A 87 8.90 -7.70 4.11
CA ARG A 87 9.15 -6.26 4.01
C ARG A 87 8.40 -5.44 5.07
N LEU A 88 7.18 -5.86 5.44
CA LEU A 88 6.43 -5.22 6.52
C LEU A 88 6.86 -5.70 7.89
N SER A 89 7.21 -6.97 8.06
CA SER A 89 7.58 -7.53 9.36
C SER A 89 8.85 -6.89 9.94
N GLU A 90 9.71 -6.34 9.09
CA GLU A 90 10.94 -5.65 9.45
C GLU A 90 10.71 -4.22 9.98
N LEU A 91 9.51 -3.69 9.82
CA LEU A 91 9.19 -2.33 10.27
C LEU A 91 8.82 -2.30 11.76
N ASP A 92 9.32 -1.31 12.48
CA ASP A 92 8.95 -1.08 13.89
C ASP A 92 7.45 -0.91 14.08
N ALA A 93 6.79 -0.24 13.13
CA ALA A 93 5.35 0.02 13.13
C ALA A 93 4.55 -0.96 12.24
N ALA A 94 5.04 -2.19 12.05
CA ALA A 94 4.34 -3.20 11.26
C ALA A 94 2.96 -3.51 11.86
N PRO A 95 1.88 -3.57 11.04
CA PRO A 95 0.56 -3.97 11.50
C PRO A 95 0.57 -5.32 12.22
N TYR A 96 -0.26 -5.47 13.27
CA TYR A 96 -0.45 -6.77 13.92
C TYR A 96 -1.05 -7.81 12.96
N ALA A 97 -1.94 -7.37 12.09
CA ALA A 97 -2.52 -8.20 11.05
C ALA A 97 -2.93 -7.36 9.85
N LEU A 98 -3.03 -8.01 8.70
CA LEU A 98 -3.58 -7.47 7.48
C LEU A 98 -4.90 -8.19 7.15
N TYR A 99 -5.83 -7.45 6.59
CA TYR A 99 -7.00 -7.96 5.88
C TYR A 99 -6.72 -7.83 4.40
N VAL A 100 -6.97 -8.92 3.66
CA VAL A 100 -6.60 -9.00 2.24
C VAL A 100 -7.78 -9.51 1.42
N LYS A 101 -8.01 -8.89 0.28
CA LYS A 101 -8.98 -9.36 -0.71
C LYS A 101 -8.28 -9.50 -2.06
N GLY A 102 -8.13 -10.73 -2.54
CA GLY A 102 -7.23 -11.09 -3.63
C GLY A 102 -5.92 -11.67 -3.09
N LYS A 103 -4.76 -11.19 -3.53
CA LYS A 103 -3.45 -11.73 -3.18
C LYS A 103 -2.60 -10.70 -2.42
N LEU A 104 -1.57 -11.17 -1.74
CA LEU A 104 -0.47 -10.34 -1.24
C LEU A 104 0.64 -10.24 -2.28
N PRO A 105 1.49 -9.19 -2.25
CA PRO A 105 2.67 -9.10 -3.09
C PRO A 105 3.60 -10.30 -2.87
N GLU A 106 4.21 -10.78 -3.95
CA GLU A 106 5.18 -11.86 -3.93
C GLU A 106 6.54 -11.33 -3.45
N GLU A 107 7.18 -12.05 -2.52
CA GLU A 107 8.44 -11.62 -1.89
C GLU A 107 9.62 -11.58 -2.86
N ASP A 108 9.65 -12.51 -3.81
CA ASP A 108 10.76 -12.68 -4.76
C ASP A 108 10.68 -11.75 -5.98
N ARG A 109 9.62 -10.95 -6.06
CA ARG A 109 9.44 -9.99 -7.16
C ARG A 109 9.70 -8.56 -6.69
N PRO A 110 10.36 -7.74 -7.51
CA PRO A 110 10.55 -6.33 -7.20
C PRO A 110 9.19 -5.61 -7.10
N SER A 111 9.11 -4.65 -6.21
CA SER A 111 7.89 -3.87 -5.97
C SER A 111 8.19 -2.38 -5.88
N VAL A 112 7.37 -1.60 -6.55
CA VAL A 112 7.52 -0.14 -6.65
C VAL A 112 6.23 0.55 -6.24
N ALA A 113 6.33 1.52 -5.34
CA ALA A 113 5.19 2.37 -5.01
C ALA A 113 5.12 3.57 -5.96
N ILE A 114 3.97 3.80 -6.60
CA ILE A 114 3.70 5.00 -7.40
C ILE A 114 2.70 5.85 -6.63
N ILE A 115 3.13 7.06 -6.23
CA ILE A 115 2.34 7.98 -5.41
C ILE A 115 2.38 9.40 -5.94
N GLY A 116 1.38 10.21 -5.56
CA GLY A 116 1.41 11.62 -5.92
C GLY A 116 0.12 12.39 -5.63
N ALA A 117 -0.09 13.46 -6.41
CA ALA A 117 -1.21 14.35 -6.25
C ALA A 117 -2.55 13.67 -6.60
N ARG A 118 -3.58 13.86 -5.75
CA ARG A 118 -4.95 13.42 -6.04
C ARG A 118 -5.62 14.21 -7.17
N ARG A 119 -5.21 15.47 -7.34
CA ARG A 119 -5.57 16.36 -8.46
C ARG A 119 -4.30 16.64 -9.23
N CYS A 120 -3.91 15.70 -10.06
CA CYS A 120 -2.73 15.77 -10.90
C CYS A 120 -3.01 16.54 -12.20
N SER A 121 -1.94 16.89 -12.89
CA SER A 121 -2.00 17.37 -14.27
C SER A 121 -2.11 16.21 -15.25
N ASN A 122 -2.48 16.49 -16.51
CA ASN A 122 -2.45 15.49 -17.57
C ASN A 122 -1.03 14.90 -17.77
N TYR A 123 0.02 15.72 -17.55
CA TYR A 123 1.40 15.26 -17.59
C TYR A 123 1.68 14.23 -16.50
N GLY A 124 1.34 14.55 -15.25
CA GLY A 124 1.56 13.64 -14.13
C GLY A 124 0.76 12.36 -14.25
N GLU A 125 -0.50 12.45 -14.69
CA GLU A 125 -1.38 11.29 -14.94
C GLU A 125 -0.82 10.39 -16.04
N GLY A 126 -0.43 10.97 -17.19
CA GLY A 126 0.16 10.23 -18.30
C GLY A 126 1.46 9.53 -17.89
N GLN A 127 2.33 10.22 -17.16
CA GLN A 127 3.59 9.63 -16.67
C GLN A 127 3.33 8.51 -15.65
N ALA A 128 2.40 8.67 -14.72
CA ALA A 128 2.05 7.63 -13.77
C ALA A 128 1.52 6.36 -14.46
N LEU A 129 0.68 6.54 -15.48
CA LEU A 129 0.15 5.45 -16.30
C LEU A 129 1.26 4.75 -17.10
N GLU A 130 2.16 5.50 -17.73
CA GLU A 130 3.29 4.98 -18.50
C GLU A 130 4.28 4.20 -17.63
N TYR A 131 4.71 4.78 -16.50
CA TYR A 131 5.57 4.09 -15.53
C TYR A 131 4.89 2.81 -15.00
N GLY A 132 3.62 2.92 -14.60
CA GLY A 132 2.88 1.76 -14.14
C GLY A 132 2.83 0.63 -15.16
N LYS A 133 2.55 0.96 -16.44
CA LYS A 133 2.49 0.02 -17.55
C LYS A 133 3.84 -0.62 -17.83
N CYS A 134 4.88 0.19 -18.02
CA CYS A 134 6.22 -0.29 -18.36
C CYS A 134 6.82 -1.17 -17.26
N LEU A 135 6.75 -0.72 -16.00
CA LEU A 135 7.28 -1.47 -14.87
C LEU A 135 6.54 -2.80 -14.68
N ALA A 136 5.22 -2.79 -14.75
CA ALA A 136 4.41 -3.99 -14.59
C ALA A 136 4.63 -5.02 -15.71
N SER A 137 4.80 -4.57 -16.97
CA SER A 137 5.14 -5.45 -18.09
C SER A 137 6.53 -6.09 -17.95
N ALA A 138 7.44 -5.47 -17.20
CA ALA A 138 8.75 -6.03 -16.84
C ALA A 138 8.70 -6.90 -15.56
N GLY A 139 7.51 -7.19 -15.04
CA GLY A 139 7.33 -8.06 -13.87
C GLY A 139 7.38 -7.37 -12.52
N VAL A 140 7.51 -6.04 -12.48
CA VAL A 140 7.49 -5.25 -11.22
C VAL A 140 6.07 -5.15 -10.69
N GLN A 141 5.91 -5.35 -9.40
CA GLN A 141 4.63 -5.20 -8.70
C GLN A 141 4.39 -3.73 -8.33
N ILE A 142 3.22 -3.19 -8.69
CA ILE A 142 2.92 -1.79 -8.39
C ILE A 142 2.08 -1.69 -7.12
N ILE A 143 2.58 -0.95 -6.14
CA ILE A 143 1.91 -0.70 -4.86
C ILE A 143 1.39 0.75 -4.87
N SER A 144 0.14 0.98 -4.46
CA SER A 144 -0.34 2.35 -4.28
C SER A 144 -1.57 2.42 -3.36
N GLY A 145 -2.11 3.62 -3.18
CA GLY A 145 -3.17 3.89 -2.21
C GLY A 145 -4.59 3.88 -2.78
N LEU A 146 -4.79 3.52 -4.03
CA LEU A 146 -6.08 3.59 -4.72
C LEU A 146 -6.72 4.99 -4.69
N ALA A 147 -5.96 6.04 -4.43
CA ALA A 147 -6.48 7.41 -4.43
C ALA A 147 -6.77 7.88 -5.87
N LEU A 148 -7.53 8.99 -5.99
CA LEU A 148 -7.68 9.68 -7.28
C LEU A 148 -6.32 10.19 -7.79
N GLY A 149 -6.22 10.45 -9.08
CA GLY A 149 -5.03 10.99 -9.72
C GLY A 149 -3.91 9.97 -9.84
N ILE A 150 -2.70 10.33 -9.40
CA ILE A 150 -1.47 9.55 -9.61
C ILE A 150 -1.58 8.10 -9.16
N ASP A 151 -2.11 7.85 -7.96
CA ASP A 151 -2.23 6.49 -7.41
C ASP A 151 -3.07 5.60 -8.36
N GLY A 152 -4.26 6.07 -8.73
CA GLY A 152 -5.17 5.35 -9.63
C GLY A 152 -4.58 5.19 -11.04
N ALA A 153 -3.91 6.21 -11.57
CA ALA A 153 -3.26 6.17 -12.88
C ALA A 153 -2.13 5.13 -12.93
N GLY A 154 -1.24 5.13 -11.93
CA GLY A 154 -0.16 4.15 -11.84
C GLY A 154 -0.67 2.70 -11.75
N GLN A 155 -1.70 2.48 -10.93
CA GLN A 155 -2.33 1.16 -10.80
C GLN A 155 -3.09 0.73 -12.09
N ARG A 156 -3.76 1.65 -12.76
CA ARG A 156 -4.39 1.38 -14.06
C ARG A 156 -3.33 1.07 -15.12
N GLY A 157 -2.22 1.81 -15.11
CA GLY A 157 -1.07 1.53 -15.97
C GLY A 157 -0.54 0.10 -15.77
N ALA A 158 -0.38 -0.33 -14.52
CA ALA A 158 0.08 -1.68 -14.20
C ALA A 158 -0.84 -2.77 -14.78
N LEU A 159 -2.15 -2.61 -14.64
CA LEU A 159 -3.13 -3.54 -15.22
C LEU A 159 -3.09 -3.51 -16.76
N ASN A 160 -2.94 -2.33 -17.38
CA ASN A 160 -2.80 -2.20 -18.82
C ASN A 160 -1.52 -2.86 -19.35
N GLY A 161 -0.46 -2.91 -18.55
CA GLY A 161 0.77 -3.65 -18.82
C GLY A 161 0.68 -5.17 -18.58
N GLY A 162 -0.48 -5.69 -18.23
CA GLY A 162 -0.69 -7.12 -17.95
C GLY A 162 -0.02 -7.60 -16.66
N GLY A 163 0.44 -6.69 -15.80
CA GLY A 163 1.09 -7.02 -14.53
C GLY A 163 0.18 -6.91 -13.32
N THR A 164 0.77 -7.02 -12.14
CA THR A 164 0.05 -7.03 -10.86
C THR A 164 0.15 -5.70 -10.12
N THR A 165 -0.93 -5.31 -9.45
CA THR A 165 -0.93 -4.12 -8.59
C THR A 165 -1.72 -4.36 -7.32
N TYR A 166 -1.33 -3.65 -6.26
CA TYR A 166 -1.90 -3.81 -4.93
C TYR A 166 -2.36 -2.47 -4.37
N GLY A 167 -3.64 -2.44 -3.98
CA GLY A 167 -4.26 -1.26 -3.40
C GLY A 167 -4.23 -1.35 -1.88
N VAL A 168 -3.47 -0.48 -1.22
CA VAL A 168 -3.49 -0.38 0.25
C VAL A 168 -4.55 0.62 0.65
N LEU A 169 -5.47 0.26 1.55
CA LEU A 169 -6.60 1.12 1.91
C LEU A 169 -6.50 1.67 3.34
N GLY A 170 -7.07 2.86 3.56
CA GLY A 170 -7.29 3.45 4.88
C GLY A 170 -8.70 3.19 5.43
N CYS A 171 -9.39 2.16 4.95
CA CYS A 171 -10.70 1.69 5.38
C CYS A 171 -10.73 0.16 5.28
N GLY A 172 -11.84 -0.48 5.64
CA GLY A 172 -12.00 -1.91 5.44
C GLY A 172 -11.81 -2.31 3.98
N VAL A 173 -11.20 -3.48 3.74
CA VAL A 173 -10.94 -3.98 2.38
C VAL A 173 -12.20 -4.23 1.56
N ASP A 174 -13.36 -4.30 2.21
CA ASP A 174 -14.69 -4.45 1.61
C ASP A 174 -15.36 -3.11 1.24
N ILE A 175 -14.65 -1.99 1.42
CA ILE A 175 -15.14 -0.64 1.11
C ILE A 175 -14.25 -0.01 0.04
N CYS A 176 -14.82 0.25 -1.16
CA CYS A 176 -14.13 1.03 -2.17
C CYS A 176 -14.14 2.52 -1.81
N TYR A 177 -12.96 3.09 -1.62
CA TYR A 177 -12.78 4.52 -1.42
C TYR A 177 -11.51 5.02 -2.14
N PRO A 178 -11.61 6.03 -3.00
CA PRO A 178 -12.84 6.74 -3.40
C PRO A 178 -13.76 5.87 -4.30
N ARG A 179 -15.05 6.20 -4.33
CA ARG A 179 -16.04 5.42 -5.11
C ARG A 179 -15.84 5.51 -6.62
N GLU A 180 -15.26 6.60 -7.07
CA GLU A 180 -14.90 6.83 -8.48
C GLU A 180 -13.96 5.75 -9.02
N ASN A 181 -13.14 5.16 -8.17
CA ASN A 181 -12.21 4.10 -8.53
C ASN A 181 -12.80 2.68 -8.41
N ILE A 182 -14.14 2.53 -8.39
CA ILE A 182 -14.78 1.20 -8.22
C ILE A 182 -14.35 0.20 -9.29
N GLY A 183 -14.26 0.60 -10.55
CA GLY A 183 -13.79 -0.27 -11.64
C GLY A 183 -12.35 -0.74 -11.41
N LEU A 184 -11.46 0.18 -11.04
CA LEU A 184 -10.07 -0.14 -10.71
C LEU A 184 -9.98 -1.05 -9.48
N TYR A 185 -10.76 -0.78 -8.43
CA TYR A 185 -10.83 -1.61 -7.22
C TYR A 185 -11.24 -3.06 -7.54
N MET A 186 -12.22 -3.25 -8.42
CA MET A 186 -12.66 -4.60 -8.84
C MET A 186 -11.59 -5.32 -9.66
N ASP A 187 -10.91 -4.61 -10.55
CA ASP A 187 -9.85 -5.18 -11.37
C ASP A 187 -8.64 -5.59 -10.52
N ILE A 188 -8.22 -4.75 -9.57
CA ILE A 188 -7.12 -5.04 -8.64
C ILE A 188 -7.38 -6.30 -7.81
N GLN A 189 -8.63 -6.54 -7.38
CA GLN A 189 -8.97 -7.75 -6.63
C GLN A 189 -8.75 -9.04 -7.43
N ARG A 190 -8.89 -8.99 -8.76
CA ARG A 190 -8.71 -10.16 -9.63
C ARG A 190 -7.25 -10.41 -9.97
N GLU A 191 -6.53 -9.35 -10.33
CA GLU A 191 -5.17 -9.44 -10.87
C GLU A 191 -4.07 -9.26 -9.81
N GLY A 192 -4.41 -8.71 -8.64
CA GLY A 192 -3.51 -8.44 -7.53
C GLY A 192 -4.22 -8.58 -6.20
N GLY A 193 -4.30 -7.49 -5.41
CA GLY A 193 -5.01 -7.52 -4.13
C GLY A 193 -5.25 -6.17 -3.49
N ILE A 194 -6.27 -6.13 -2.66
CA ILE A 194 -6.62 -5.02 -1.79
C ILE A 194 -6.22 -5.36 -0.37
N ILE A 195 -5.46 -4.49 0.26
CA ILE A 195 -4.82 -4.72 1.56
C ILE A 195 -5.19 -3.60 2.53
N SER A 196 -5.49 -3.94 3.76
CA SER A 196 -5.71 -2.96 4.83
C SER A 196 -5.37 -3.52 6.20
N GLU A 197 -4.97 -2.65 7.11
CA GLU A 197 -4.93 -2.95 8.55
C GLU A 197 -6.28 -2.68 9.24
N GLN A 198 -7.21 -2.01 8.54
CA GLN A 198 -8.52 -1.69 9.09
C GLN A 198 -9.45 -2.90 8.97
N ILE A 199 -10.25 -3.12 10.01
CA ILE A 199 -11.22 -4.23 10.04
C ILE A 199 -12.26 -4.07 8.91
N PRO A 200 -12.77 -5.19 8.33
CA PRO A 200 -13.84 -5.13 7.36
C PRO A 200 -15.05 -4.34 7.89
N GLY A 201 -15.63 -3.50 7.03
CA GLY A 201 -16.72 -2.59 7.38
C GLY A 201 -16.27 -1.27 8.02
N GLU A 202 -14.98 -1.06 8.29
CA GLU A 202 -14.49 0.21 8.84
C GLU A 202 -14.55 1.32 7.79
N PRO A 203 -15.25 2.45 8.09
CA PRO A 203 -15.38 3.55 7.14
C PRO A 203 -14.04 4.28 6.93
N PRO A 204 -13.90 5.01 5.80
CA PRO A 204 -12.72 5.83 5.53
C PRO A 204 -12.69 7.05 6.46
N MET A 205 -11.76 7.05 7.40
CA MET A 205 -11.53 8.17 8.32
C MET A 205 -10.26 8.91 7.91
N SER A 206 -10.28 10.25 7.98
CA SER A 206 -9.17 11.09 7.50
C SER A 206 -7.81 10.76 8.12
N TYR A 207 -7.79 10.37 9.39
CA TYR A 207 -6.58 10.00 10.12
C TYR A 207 -6.02 8.61 9.76
N HIS A 208 -6.81 7.74 9.12
CA HIS A 208 -6.33 6.43 8.67
C HIS A 208 -5.39 6.55 7.44
N PHE A 209 -5.60 7.56 6.59
CA PHE A 209 -4.82 7.67 5.35
C PHE A 209 -3.32 7.93 5.60
N PRO A 210 -2.92 8.87 6.47
CA PRO A 210 -1.51 9.02 6.81
C PRO A 210 -0.93 7.76 7.46
N LEU A 211 -1.66 7.12 8.37
CA LEU A 211 -1.21 5.88 9.03
C LEU A 211 -0.99 4.74 8.04
N ARG A 212 -1.90 4.58 7.06
CA ARG A 212 -1.81 3.58 6.01
C ARG A 212 -0.56 3.74 5.14
N ASN A 213 -0.10 4.98 4.91
CA ASN A 213 1.00 5.25 3.97
C ASN A 213 2.29 4.49 4.31
N ARG A 214 2.56 4.21 5.60
CA ARG A 214 3.69 3.36 6.01
C ARG A 214 3.64 1.94 5.46
N ILE A 215 2.43 1.45 5.15
CA ILE A 215 2.24 0.12 4.55
C ILE A 215 2.53 0.19 3.05
N ILE A 216 2.17 1.30 2.38
CA ILE A 216 2.51 1.49 0.96
C ILE A 216 4.03 1.48 0.77
N SER A 217 4.74 2.35 1.49
CA SER A 217 6.21 2.41 1.42
C SER A 217 6.86 1.12 1.93
N GLY A 218 6.28 0.50 2.97
CA GLY A 218 6.80 -0.73 3.55
C GLY A 218 6.71 -1.97 2.65
N LEU A 219 5.70 -2.03 1.77
CA LEU A 219 5.54 -3.09 0.79
C LEU A 219 6.41 -2.88 -0.47
N ALA A 220 6.93 -1.68 -0.68
CA ALA A 220 7.73 -1.33 -1.84
C ALA A 220 9.23 -1.39 -1.55
N ASP A 221 10.03 -1.68 -2.57
CA ASP A 221 11.48 -1.55 -2.53
C ASP A 221 11.89 -0.10 -2.82
N VAL A 222 11.14 0.58 -3.70
CA VAL A 222 11.37 1.96 -4.14
C VAL A 222 10.05 2.73 -4.22
N VAL A 223 10.10 4.05 -3.97
CA VAL A 223 8.94 4.93 -4.04
C VAL A 223 9.12 5.99 -5.13
N LEU A 224 8.21 6.04 -6.10
CA LEU A 224 8.16 7.04 -7.16
C LEU A 224 7.13 8.11 -6.85
N VAL A 225 7.56 9.36 -6.84
CA VAL A 225 6.71 10.54 -6.64
C VAL A 225 6.51 11.25 -7.97
N MET A 226 5.33 11.12 -8.59
CA MET A 226 5.06 11.70 -9.91
C MET A 226 4.74 13.19 -9.83
N GLU A 227 3.88 13.59 -8.93
CA GLU A 227 3.56 15.00 -8.68
C GLU A 227 3.27 15.23 -7.20
N ALA A 228 3.83 16.30 -6.66
CA ALA A 228 3.57 16.73 -5.28
C ALA A 228 3.67 18.23 -5.14
N LYS A 229 2.68 18.85 -4.47
CA LYS A 229 2.82 20.22 -3.97
C LYS A 229 3.83 20.24 -2.81
N GLU A 230 4.35 21.43 -2.49
CA GLU A 230 5.30 21.61 -1.37
C GLU A 230 4.76 21.06 -0.03
N LYS A 231 3.46 21.16 0.19
CA LYS A 231 2.75 20.59 1.35
C LYS A 231 1.75 19.56 0.85
N SER A 232 2.21 18.36 0.53
CA SER A 232 1.39 17.26 0.00
C SER A 232 1.37 16.09 0.95
N GLY A 233 0.23 15.37 1.02
CA GLY A 233 0.13 14.12 1.76
C GLY A 233 1.03 13.00 1.21
N SER A 234 1.42 13.06 -0.07
CA SER A 234 2.38 12.14 -0.67
C SER A 234 3.79 12.31 -0.09
N LEU A 235 4.17 13.52 0.36
CA LEU A 235 5.45 13.74 1.04
C LEU A 235 5.52 13.04 2.40
N ILE A 236 4.39 12.84 3.09
CA ILE A 236 4.34 12.02 4.31
C ILE A 236 4.74 10.57 4.01
N THR A 237 4.28 10.03 2.87
CA THR A 237 4.68 8.69 2.43
C THR A 237 6.17 8.65 2.09
N THR A 238 6.69 9.71 1.50
CA THR A 238 8.12 9.85 1.19
C THR A 238 8.98 9.87 2.46
N ASP A 239 8.58 10.65 3.47
CA ASP A 239 9.29 10.70 4.75
C ASP A 239 9.31 9.30 5.41
N MET A 240 8.17 8.61 5.41
CA MET A 240 8.09 7.22 5.90
C MET A 240 8.96 6.25 5.10
N ALA A 241 9.04 6.40 3.76
CA ALA A 241 9.89 5.58 2.92
C ALA A 241 11.37 5.74 3.28
N LEU A 242 11.83 6.98 3.47
CA LEU A 242 13.20 7.27 3.89
C LEU A 242 13.51 6.73 5.29
N GLU A 243 12.59 6.86 6.25
CA GLU A 243 12.72 6.26 7.59
C GLU A 243 12.81 4.73 7.55
N GLN A 244 12.18 4.11 6.54
CA GLN A 244 12.20 2.66 6.29
C GLN A 244 13.39 2.21 5.44
N GLY A 245 14.30 3.12 5.06
CA GLY A 245 15.46 2.83 4.22
C GLY A 245 15.12 2.52 2.76
N ARG A 246 13.98 3.04 2.26
CA ARG A 246 13.56 2.86 0.87
C ARG A 246 14.08 4.01 0.02
N ASP A 247 14.55 3.71 -1.18
CA ASP A 247 14.94 4.70 -2.15
C ASP A 247 13.72 5.48 -2.67
N VAL A 248 13.93 6.77 -2.93
CA VAL A 248 12.91 7.69 -3.42
C VAL A 248 13.36 8.31 -4.72
N TYR A 249 12.50 8.27 -5.71
CA TYR A 249 12.65 8.95 -6.99
C TYR A 249 11.52 9.93 -7.21
N ALA A 250 11.81 11.05 -7.88
CA ALA A 250 10.84 12.08 -8.16
C ALA A 250 10.83 12.46 -9.65
N LEU A 251 9.64 12.61 -10.20
CA LEU A 251 9.47 13.05 -11.58
C LEU A 251 9.73 14.57 -11.67
N PRO A 252 10.68 15.03 -12.51
CA PRO A 252 10.85 16.43 -12.77
C PRO A 252 9.66 16.98 -13.57
N GLY A 253 9.36 18.25 -13.39
CA GLY A 253 8.31 18.94 -14.14
C GLY A 253 8.60 20.41 -14.29
N PRO A 254 7.71 21.20 -14.89
CA PRO A 254 7.93 22.64 -15.08
C PRO A 254 8.14 23.35 -13.75
N VAL A 255 9.17 24.22 -13.66
CA VAL A 255 9.49 24.99 -12.44
C VAL A 255 8.37 25.95 -12.03
N THR A 256 7.49 26.31 -12.98
CA THR A 256 6.32 27.15 -12.75
C THR A 256 5.12 26.38 -12.20
N SER A 257 5.14 25.03 -12.25
CA SER A 257 4.05 24.18 -11.78
C SER A 257 4.12 24.01 -10.26
N THR A 258 3.04 24.33 -9.57
CA THR A 258 2.91 24.07 -8.12
C THR A 258 2.90 22.58 -7.79
N LEU A 259 2.52 21.71 -8.75
CA LEU A 259 2.50 20.25 -8.60
C LEU A 259 3.91 19.63 -8.70
N SER A 260 4.90 20.37 -9.25
CA SER A 260 6.28 19.92 -9.36
C SER A 260 7.16 20.36 -8.18
N GLN A 261 6.70 21.32 -7.36
CA GLN A 261 7.51 21.92 -6.29
C GLN A 261 7.97 20.88 -5.24
N GLY A 262 7.09 19.95 -4.86
CA GLY A 262 7.44 18.87 -3.95
C GLY A 262 8.49 17.93 -4.55
N CYS A 263 8.34 17.56 -5.83
CA CYS A 263 9.31 16.74 -6.54
C CYS A 263 10.66 17.43 -6.66
N HIS A 264 10.71 18.74 -7.03
CA HIS A 264 11.95 19.51 -7.08
C HIS A 264 12.65 19.60 -5.71
N ARG A 265 11.86 19.73 -4.62
CA ARG A 265 12.42 19.71 -3.27
C ARG A 265 13.05 18.35 -2.95
N LEU A 266 12.39 17.24 -3.29
CA LEU A 266 12.92 15.87 -3.10
C LEU A 266 14.22 15.67 -3.89
N ILE A 267 14.26 16.05 -5.17
CA ILE A 267 15.44 15.98 -6.03
C ILE A 267 16.60 16.79 -5.40
N ARG A 268 16.32 18.02 -4.96
CA ARG A 268 17.32 18.84 -4.28
C ARG A 268 17.85 18.22 -2.98
N GLN A 269 17.05 17.37 -2.33
CA GLN A 269 17.42 16.65 -1.10
C GLN A 269 18.11 15.30 -1.37
N GLY A 270 18.31 14.95 -2.64
CA GLY A 270 19.05 13.75 -3.05
C GLY A 270 18.17 12.60 -3.54
N ALA A 271 16.87 12.80 -3.74
CA ALA A 271 16.04 11.82 -4.41
C ALA A 271 16.52 11.61 -5.87
N GLY A 272 16.42 10.36 -6.36
CA GLY A 272 16.69 10.06 -7.75
C GLY A 272 15.75 10.80 -8.71
N ILE A 273 16.18 11.00 -9.94
CA ILE A 273 15.39 11.69 -10.98
C ILE A 273 14.79 10.66 -11.92
N LEU A 274 13.48 10.70 -12.12
CA LEU A 274 12.82 9.86 -13.12
C LEU A 274 12.95 10.50 -14.49
N ILE A 275 13.73 9.89 -15.38
CA ILE A 275 13.95 10.35 -16.77
C ILE A 275 13.04 9.58 -17.72
N SER A 276 13.10 8.25 -17.68
CA SER A 276 12.18 7.38 -18.40
C SER A 276 11.96 6.06 -17.64
N PRO A 277 10.84 5.34 -17.89
CA PRO A 277 10.61 4.02 -17.30
C PRO A 277 11.71 3.01 -17.65
N GLU A 278 12.24 3.08 -18.88
CA GLU A 278 13.27 2.16 -19.36
C GLU A 278 14.61 2.39 -18.67
N GLU A 279 15.00 3.66 -18.43
CA GLU A 279 16.22 3.98 -17.66
C GLU A 279 16.05 3.54 -16.20
N PHE A 280 14.90 3.77 -15.62
CA PHE A 280 14.62 3.36 -14.25
C PHE A 280 14.68 1.83 -14.08
N LEU A 281 14.17 1.05 -15.05
CA LEU A 281 14.33 -0.42 -15.03
C LEU A 281 15.78 -0.86 -15.06
N LYS A 282 16.64 -0.16 -15.83
CA LYS A 282 18.09 -0.44 -15.86
C LYS A 282 18.74 -0.13 -14.52
N GLU A 283 18.38 0.95 -13.86
CA GLU A 283 18.86 1.29 -12.52
C GLU A 283 18.50 0.21 -11.50
N LEU A 284 17.30 -0.35 -11.61
CA LEU A 284 16.85 -1.48 -10.78
C LEU A 284 17.47 -2.81 -11.18
N GLN A 285 18.30 -2.85 -12.23
CA GLN A 285 18.91 -4.06 -12.79
C GLN A 285 17.87 -5.12 -13.21
N ILE A 286 16.70 -4.67 -13.68
CA ILE A 286 15.62 -5.53 -14.16
C ILE A 286 15.75 -5.64 -15.68
N GLU A 287 15.98 -6.87 -16.16
CA GLU A 287 16.02 -7.15 -17.59
C GLU A 287 14.59 -7.13 -18.17
N VAL A 288 14.39 -6.33 -19.20
CA VAL A 288 13.15 -6.31 -19.97
C VAL A 288 13.20 -7.45 -20.97
N SER A 289 12.25 -8.39 -20.91
CA SER A 289 12.18 -9.47 -21.89
C SER A 289 12.00 -8.90 -23.31
N GLU A 290 12.63 -9.51 -24.32
CA GLU A 290 12.58 -9.04 -25.71
C GLU A 290 11.14 -8.89 -26.23
N ASN A 291 10.22 -9.76 -25.82
CA ASN A 291 8.79 -9.68 -26.15
C ASN A 291 8.10 -8.42 -25.61
N SER A 292 8.48 -7.96 -24.40
CA SER A 292 7.94 -6.72 -23.82
C SER A 292 8.48 -5.48 -24.53
N THR A 293 9.72 -5.56 -25.04
CA THR A 293 10.36 -4.47 -25.81
C THR A 293 9.70 -4.28 -27.17
N GLU A 294 9.29 -5.36 -27.84
CA GLU A 294 8.57 -5.28 -29.13
C GLU A 294 7.16 -4.73 -28.98
N LEU A 295 6.43 -5.09 -27.93
CA LEU A 295 5.10 -4.55 -27.64
C LEU A 295 5.15 -3.03 -27.41
N LEU A 296 6.09 -2.57 -26.60
CA LEU A 296 6.30 -1.15 -26.31
C LEU A 296 6.74 -0.35 -27.56
N LYS A 297 7.56 -0.93 -28.44
CA LYS A 297 7.97 -0.28 -29.70
C LYS A 297 6.81 -0.17 -30.69
N ASN A 298 6.02 -1.22 -30.83
CA ASN A 298 4.90 -1.24 -31.77
C ASN A 298 3.80 -0.25 -31.37
N GLU A 299 3.52 -0.08 -30.07
CA GLU A 299 2.56 0.91 -29.58
C GLU A 299 3.08 2.35 -29.79
N LYS A 300 4.34 2.63 -29.48
CA LYS A 300 4.95 3.96 -29.76
C LYS A 300 4.94 4.31 -31.26
N MET A 301 5.07 3.32 -32.14
CA MET A 301 4.94 3.54 -33.60
C MET A 301 3.49 3.82 -34.03
N LEU A 302 2.52 3.24 -33.36
CA LEU A 302 1.09 3.49 -33.65
C LEU A 302 0.67 4.88 -33.18
N GLU A 303 1.06 5.31 -31.98
CA GLU A 303 0.79 6.65 -31.45
C GLU A 303 1.42 7.75 -32.30
N THR A 304 2.67 7.58 -32.76
CA THR A 304 3.34 8.55 -33.65
C THR A 304 2.73 8.59 -35.04
N THR A 305 2.06 7.54 -35.48
CA THR A 305 1.33 7.51 -36.78
C THR A 305 -0.08 8.14 -36.69
N GLU A 306 -0.74 8.07 -35.53
CA GLU A 306 -2.01 8.74 -35.29
C GLU A 306 -1.81 10.25 -35.09
N ASP A 307 -0.79 10.70 -34.35
CA ASP A 307 -0.43 12.12 -34.21
C ASP A 307 -0.10 12.77 -35.58
N ARG A 308 0.57 12.04 -36.48
CA ARG A 308 0.84 12.55 -37.85
C ARG A 308 -0.41 12.66 -38.73
N LYS A 309 -1.46 11.89 -38.44
CA LYS A 309 -2.74 11.95 -39.18
C LYS A 309 -3.66 13.03 -38.64
N SER A 310 -3.46 13.52 -37.43
CA SER A 310 -4.27 14.60 -36.83
C SER A 310 -3.76 16.01 -37.15
N VAL A 311 -2.63 16.15 -37.84
CA VAL A 311 -1.98 17.45 -38.22
C VAL A 311 -2.07 17.75 -39.71
N VAL A 312 -2.93 17.02 -40.48
CA VAL A 312 -3.20 17.31 -41.90
C VAL A 312 -4.63 17.78 -42.09
#